data_9d3fb1ea1c6022cc61579f67c45d338b
#
_entry.id   9d3fb1ea1c6022cc61579f67c45d338b
#
_cell.length_a   1.000
_cell.length_b   1.000
_cell.length_c   1.000
_cell.angle_alpha   90.00
_cell.angle_beta   90.00
_cell.angle_gamma   90.00
#
_symmetry.space_group_name_H-M   'P 1'
#
loop_
_entity.id
_entity.type
_entity.pdbx_description
1 polymer ?
#
loop_
_entity_poly.entity_id
_entity_poly.type
_entity_poly.pdbx_seq_one_letter_code
_entity_poly.pdbx_strand_id
1 'polypeptide(L)'
;MIFALSSCSGGDGSSAGSGNSSGNASESVRTPKGYYYTAILGDSITDRKTNKDIITEHYTDYLYENCTFIENIQNVGYAGSCIAGLPDKEGKMSPSFIERCSQIKSDVNLIIVFGGTNDYGIGSSTLPNPLGEYGDESAETFYGGLKTLIDMLEESHPEATIVFITPIFRKEQGLPELPNKNKYGYGLDEYAAAIKETCEKRNIGCINAFNELTELNAVTCDDYEVDGLHLNNEGNILLGKFLAKKLAEILD
;
A
#
# COMPACT_ATOMS: atom_id res chain seq x y z
N MET A 1 -22.16 77.91 -16.13
CA MET A 1 -23.13 77.49 -17.17
C MET A 1 -23.53 76.09 -16.81
N ILE A 2 -24.60 76.02 -16.18
CA ILE A 2 -25.90 75.40 -16.64
C ILE A 2 -25.89 73.87 -16.44
N PHE A 3 -26.56 73.45 -15.41
CA PHE A 3 -27.78 72.66 -15.27
C PHE A 3 -27.67 71.18 -15.76
N ALA A 4 -28.25 70.21 -15.18
CA ALA A 4 -29.31 69.98 -14.16
C ALA A 4 -29.30 68.49 -13.83
N LEU A 5 -29.55 68.14 -12.57
CA LEU A 5 -30.81 67.59 -12.03
C LEU A 5 -31.40 66.41 -12.82
N SER A 6 -31.62 65.28 -12.23
CA SER A 6 -32.74 64.89 -11.37
C SER A 6 -32.64 63.38 -11.12
N SER A 7 -32.74 62.89 -10.02
CA SER A 7 -33.69 62.61 -8.95
C SER A 7 -34.18 61.18 -8.91
N CYS A 8 -34.09 60.66 -7.69
CA CYS A 8 -35.05 59.81 -6.93
C CYS A 8 -35.47 58.48 -7.58
N SER A 9 -35.58 57.44 -6.86
CA SER A 9 -36.02 57.05 -5.54
C SER A 9 -35.83 55.55 -5.40
N GLY A 10 -35.36 55.00 -4.34
CA GLY A 10 -36.22 54.58 -3.24
C GLY A 10 -36.50 53.12 -3.30
N GLY A 11 -36.21 52.35 -2.24
CA GLY A 11 -36.75 51.03 -2.05
C GLY A 11 -35.86 50.10 -1.24
N ASP A 12 -36.19 50.02 -0.02
CA ASP A 12 -35.86 49.14 1.07
C ASP A 12 -35.51 47.68 0.75
N GLY A 13 -34.66 47.07 1.58
CA GLY A 13 -35.10 45.84 2.17
C GLY A 13 -34.10 44.71 2.25
N SER A 14 -33.61 44.50 3.48
CA SER A 14 -33.32 43.22 4.15
C SER A 14 -32.13 42.36 3.75
N SER A 15 -31.20 42.31 4.69
CA SER A 15 -30.51 41.12 5.23
C SER A 15 -30.44 39.85 4.39
N ALA A 16 -29.27 39.46 4.04
CA ALA A 16 -28.99 38.08 3.68
C ALA A 16 -27.71 37.60 4.33
N GLY A 17 -27.82 36.53 5.00
CA GLY A 17 -26.76 35.87 5.73
C GLY A 17 -25.61 35.39 4.83
N SER A 18 -24.41 35.60 5.32
CA SER A 18 -23.21 34.98 4.78
C SER A 18 -23.23 33.48 5.06
N GLY A 19 -23.67 32.71 4.10
CA GLY A 19 -23.44 31.28 4.06
C GLY A 19 -22.00 30.99 3.58
N ASN A 20 -21.11 30.73 4.52
CA ASN A 20 -19.77 30.23 4.21
C ASN A 20 -19.89 28.76 3.85
N SER A 21 -20.15 28.44 2.60
CA SER A 21 -20.02 27.08 2.08
C SER A 21 -18.54 26.80 1.82
N SER A 22 -17.88 26.20 2.83
CA SER A 22 -16.63 25.48 2.60
C SER A 22 -16.92 24.30 1.67
N GLY A 23 -16.81 24.55 0.38
CA GLY A 23 -16.79 23.48 -0.61
C GLY A 23 -15.54 22.64 -0.37
N ASN A 24 -15.72 21.44 0.12
CA ASN A 24 -14.75 20.38 -0.05
C ASN A 24 -14.56 20.22 -1.54
N ALA A 25 -13.49 20.77 -2.07
CA ALA A 25 -12.99 20.42 -3.39
C ALA A 25 -12.56 18.95 -3.27
N SER A 26 -13.34 18.03 -3.82
CA SER A 26 -12.88 16.69 -4.09
C SER A 26 -11.67 16.84 -5.01
N GLU A 27 -10.46 16.59 -4.51
CA GLU A 27 -9.30 16.44 -5.38
C GLU A 27 -9.66 15.36 -6.40
N SER A 28 -9.80 15.74 -7.66
CA SER A 28 -10.01 14.81 -8.74
C SER A 28 -8.75 13.97 -8.88
N VAL A 29 -8.84 12.70 -8.52
CA VAL A 29 -7.78 11.72 -8.77
C VAL A 29 -7.60 11.66 -10.29
N ARG A 30 -6.37 11.92 -10.76
CA ARG A 30 -6.04 11.83 -12.19
C ARG A 30 -6.30 10.39 -12.66
N THR A 31 -6.89 10.24 -13.85
CA THR A 31 -7.18 8.92 -14.42
C THR A 31 -6.00 8.51 -15.31
N PRO A 32 -5.30 7.42 -15.01
CA PRO A 32 -4.26 6.87 -15.88
C PRO A 32 -4.76 6.56 -17.29
N LYS A 33 -3.85 6.54 -18.27
CA LYS A 33 -4.15 6.40 -19.70
C LYS A 33 -4.58 5.00 -20.15
N GLY A 34 -4.70 4.03 -19.23
CA GLY A 34 -4.99 2.64 -19.57
C GLY A 34 -5.99 1.98 -18.64
N TYR A 35 -6.38 0.78 -19.02
CA TYR A 35 -7.12 -0.13 -18.17
C TYR A 35 -6.20 -1.28 -17.73
N TYR A 36 -6.25 -1.62 -16.44
CA TYR A 36 -5.36 -2.61 -15.86
C TYR A 36 -6.12 -3.83 -15.35
N TYR A 37 -5.72 -4.99 -15.88
CA TYR A 37 -5.99 -6.28 -15.28
C TYR A 37 -4.93 -6.50 -14.21
N THR A 38 -5.32 -6.36 -12.95
CA THR A 38 -4.40 -6.21 -11.83
C THR A 38 -4.26 -7.50 -11.05
N ALA A 39 -3.04 -7.92 -10.71
CA ALA A 39 -2.78 -8.89 -9.66
C ALA A 39 -2.19 -8.19 -8.44
N ILE A 40 -2.65 -8.57 -7.24
CA ILE A 40 -2.05 -8.11 -5.98
C ILE A 40 -1.46 -9.32 -5.27
N LEU A 41 -0.14 -9.43 -5.29
CA LEU A 41 0.64 -10.42 -4.57
C LEU A 41 0.97 -9.87 -3.19
N GLY A 42 0.49 -10.53 -2.13
CA GLY A 42 0.61 -9.99 -0.78
C GLY A 42 0.58 -11.05 0.32
N ASP A 43 0.67 -10.59 1.56
CA ASP A 43 0.59 -11.39 2.77
C ASP A 43 -0.82 -11.39 3.40
N SER A 44 -0.90 -11.46 4.74
CA SER A 44 -2.17 -11.47 5.49
C SER A 44 -2.97 -10.16 5.35
N ILE A 45 -2.32 -9.03 5.06
CA ILE A 45 -3.01 -7.75 4.84
C ILE A 45 -3.79 -7.79 3.51
N THR A 46 -3.31 -8.58 2.54
CA THR A 46 -3.96 -8.79 1.24
C THR A 46 -4.89 -10.00 1.23
N ASP A 47 -4.62 -11.03 2.06
CA ASP A 47 -5.43 -12.25 2.12
C ASP A 47 -6.82 -11.98 2.72
N ARG A 48 -7.86 -12.00 1.90
CA ARG A 48 -9.25 -11.78 2.31
C ARG A 48 -9.78 -12.80 3.33
N LYS A 49 -9.06 -13.89 3.60
CA LYS A 49 -9.43 -14.85 4.64
C LYS A 49 -8.97 -14.39 6.02
N THR A 50 -8.02 -13.48 6.09
CA THR A 50 -7.55 -12.89 7.35
C THR A 50 -8.67 -12.05 7.95
N ASN A 51 -9.04 -12.35 9.20
CA ASN A 51 -10.10 -11.65 9.94
C ASN A 51 -11.45 -11.54 9.20
N LYS A 52 -11.76 -12.45 8.28
CA LYS A 52 -12.93 -12.44 7.39
C LYS A 52 -14.28 -12.31 8.09
N ASP A 53 -14.34 -12.69 9.38
CA ASP A 53 -15.59 -12.66 10.16
C ASP A 53 -15.87 -11.27 10.76
N ILE A 54 -14.89 -10.37 10.73
CA ILE A 54 -14.99 -9.00 11.27
C ILE A 54 -14.66 -7.91 10.23
N ILE A 55 -13.94 -8.24 9.15
CA ILE A 55 -13.59 -7.31 8.10
C ILE A 55 -14.58 -7.45 6.94
N THR A 56 -15.37 -6.40 6.74
CA THR A 56 -16.34 -6.28 5.64
C THR A 56 -15.87 -5.34 4.54
N GLU A 57 -15.01 -4.38 4.89
CA GLU A 57 -14.38 -3.44 3.98
C GLU A 57 -12.92 -3.83 3.79
N HIS A 58 -12.52 -4.16 2.56
CA HIS A 58 -11.15 -4.53 2.26
C HIS A 58 -10.52 -3.56 1.27
N TYR A 59 -9.25 -3.20 1.45
CA TYR A 59 -8.60 -2.20 0.60
C TYR A 59 -8.62 -2.57 -0.90
N THR A 60 -8.61 -3.87 -1.22
CA THR A 60 -8.71 -4.33 -2.63
C THR A 60 -10.10 -4.09 -3.21
N ASP A 61 -11.17 -4.13 -2.40
CA ASP A 61 -12.52 -3.77 -2.86
C ASP A 61 -12.59 -2.27 -3.10
N TYR A 62 -12.02 -1.49 -2.16
CA TYR A 62 -11.93 -0.05 -2.35
C TYR A 62 -11.22 0.32 -3.66
N LEU A 63 -10.08 -0.31 -3.97
CA LEU A 63 -9.36 -0.09 -5.22
C LEU A 63 -10.22 -0.45 -6.44
N TYR A 64 -10.87 -1.60 -6.43
CA TYR A 64 -11.71 -2.04 -7.53
C TYR A 64 -12.89 -1.10 -7.79
N GLU A 65 -13.53 -0.61 -6.73
CA GLU A 65 -14.71 0.25 -6.82
C GLU A 65 -14.39 1.71 -7.14
N ASN A 66 -13.20 2.19 -6.76
CA ASN A 66 -12.88 3.62 -6.82
C ASN A 66 -11.76 3.98 -7.81
N CYS A 67 -11.01 3.01 -8.35
CA CYS A 67 -10.01 3.26 -9.38
C CYS A 67 -10.57 2.91 -10.76
N THR A 68 -11.00 3.89 -11.52
CA THR A 68 -11.60 3.69 -12.86
C THR A 68 -10.65 3.07 -13.88
N PHE A 69 -9.37 3.01 -13.58
CA PHE A 69 -8.33 2.38 -14.40
C PHE A 69 -8.09 0.90 -14.05
N ILE A 70 -8.70 0.38 -12.98
CA ILE A 70 -8.61 -1.03 -12.59
C ILE A 70 -9.86 -1.77 -13.08
N GLU A 71 -9.69 -2.68 -14.06
CA GLU A 71 -10.77 -3.50 -14.63
C GLU A 71 -11.13 -4.68 -13.75
N ASN A 72 -10.15 -5.32 -13.16
CA ASN A 72 -10.33 -6.40 -12.20
C ASN A 72 -9.13 -6.53 -11.26
N ILE A 73 -9.31 -7.27 -10.17
CA ILE A 73 -8.23 -7.60 -9.24
C ILE A 73 -8.19 -9.10 -9.01
N GLN A 74 -7.06 -9.72 -9.39
CA GLN A 74 -6.70 -11.04 -8.91
C GLN A 74 -5.99 -10.89 -7.56
N ASN A 75 -6.65 -11.26 -6.47
CA ASN A 75 -6.06 -11.26 -5.14
C ASN A 75 -5.23 -12.55 -4.95
N VAL A 76 -3.90 -12.41 -4.82
CA VAL A 76 -2.92 -13.47 -4.58
C VAL A 76 -2.31 -13.32 -3.18
N GLY A 77 -3.10 -12.87 -2.21
CA GLY A 77 -2.73 -12.77 -0.80
C GLY A 77 -2.67 -14.13 -0.12
N TYR A 78 -1.72 -14.30 0.80
CA TYR A 78 -1.59 -15.49 1.64
C TYR A 78 -1.02 -15.11 3.01
N ALA A 79 -1.79 -15.40 4.08
CA ALA A 79 -1.42 -15.05 5.44
C ALA A 79 -0.08 -15.66 5.87
N GLY A 80 0.77 -14.86 6.52
CA GLY A 80 2.09 -15.28 7.00
C GLY A 80 3.14 -15.44 5.91
N SER A 81 2.86 -15.02 4.67
CA SER A 81 3.80 -15.15 3.56
C SER A 81 4.90 -14.10 3.62
N CYS A 82 6.15 -14.55 3.38
CA CYS A 82 7.35 -13.72 3.26
C CYS A 82 7.73 -13.53 1.79
N ILE A 83 8.49 -12.47 1.49
CA ILE A 83 9.14 -12.30 0.19
C ILE A 83 10.31 -13.27 0.08
N ALA A 84 11.20 -13.32 1.08
CA ALA A 84 12.28 -14.28 1.15
C ALA A 84 11.76 -15.70 1.44
N GLY A 85 12.46 -16.71 0.91
CA GLY A 85 12.01 -18.10 0.96
C GLY A 85 12.50 -18.88 2.17
N LEU A 86 12.33 -18.38 3.40
CA LEU A 86 12.70 -19.11 4.61
C LEU A 86 11.50 -19.74 5.32
N PRO A 87 11.69 -20.87 6.03
CA PRO A 87 10.63 -21.53 6.77
C PRO A 87 10.12 -20.69 7.96
N ASP A 88 8.89 -20.98 8.39
CA ASP A 88 8.29 -20.42 9.58
C ASP A 88 8.92 -20.96 10.91
N LYS A 89 8.37 -20.53 12.06
CA LYS A 89 8.86 -20.95 13.40
C LYS A 89 8.74 -22.45 13.67
N GLU A 90 7.90 -23.14 12.91
CA GLU A 90 7.66 -24.58 13.01
C GLU A 90 8.50 -25.38 12.02
N GLY A 91 9.33 -24.70 11.23
CA GLY A 91 10.14 -25.30 10.17
C GLY A 91 9.34 -25.63 8.91
N LYS A 92 8.10 -25.14 8.81
CA LYS A 92 7.24 -25.32 7.64
C LYS A 92 7.47 -24.16 6.67
N MET A 93 7.59 -24.51 5.41
CA MET A 93 7.61 -23.50 4.34
C MET A 93 6.17 -23.03 4.09
N SER A 94 5.88 -21.78 4.47
CA SER A 94 4.70 -21.10 3.94
C SER A 94 4.97 -20.72 2.49
N PRO A 95 3.99 -20.79 1.59
CA PRO A 95 4.19 -20.37 0.21
C PRO A 95 4.68 -18.91 0.18
N SER A 96 5.94 -18.70 -0.20
CA SER A 96 6.55 -17.38 -0.30
C SER A 96 5.96 -16.60 -1.48
N PHE A 97 6.26 -15.30 -1.57
CA PHE A 97 5.88 -14.51 -2.74
C PHE A 97 6.50 -15.09 -4.01
N ILE A 98 7.75 -15.55 -3.93
CA ILE A 98 8.47 -16.20 -5.04
C ILE A 98 7.69 -17.41 -5.55
N GLU A 99 7.23 -18.32 -4.66
CA GLU A 99 6.49 -19.52 -5.08
C GLU A 99 5.12 -19.19 -5.66
N ARG A 100 4.47 -18.11 -5.16
CA ARG A 100 3.12 -17.73 -5.58
C ARG A 100 3.08 -16.81 -6.80
N CYS A 101 4.20 -16.25 -7.25
CA CYS A 101 4.21 -15.43 -8.46
C CYS A 101 3.73 -16.23 -9.68
N SER A 102 3.94 -17.56 -9.71
CA SER A 102 3.42 -18.45 -10.74
C SER A 102 1.88 -18.58 -10.80
N GLN A 103 1.17 -18.10 -9.76
CA GLN A 103 -0.29 -18.06 -9.72
C GLN A 103 -0.88 -16.84 -10.42
N ILE A 104 -0.05 -15.85 -10.76
CA ILE A 104 -0.49 -14.65 -11.47
C ILE A 104 -0.88 -15.04 -12.90
N LYS A 105 -2.09 -14.63 -13.32
CA LYS A 105 -2.61 -14.94 -14.64
C LYS A 105 -1.82 -14.20 -15.73
N SER A 106 -1.67 -14.84 -16.88
CA SER A 106 -0.88 -14.32 -18.00
C SER A 106 -1.44 -13.07 -18.68
N ASP A 107 -2.72 -12.73 -18.44
CA ASP A 107 -3.39 -11.55 -18.98
C ASP A 107 -3.28 -10.31 -18.08
N VAL A 108 -2.59 -10.45 -16.94
CA VAL A 108 -2.34 -9.34 -16.00
C VAL A 108 -1.30 -8.37 -16.61
N ASN A 109 -1.60 -7.08 -16.57
CA ASN A 109 -0.72 -6.01 -17.02
C ASN A 109 -0.34 -4.97 -15.94
N LEU A 110 -0.84 -5.16 -14.70
CA LEU A 110 -0.40 -4.46 -13.50
C LEU A 110 -0.20 -5.46 -12.37
N ILE A 111 1.01 -5.54 -11.84
CA ILE A 111 1.34 -6.39 -10.70
C ILE A 111 1.71 -5.50 -9.52
N ILE A 112 0.93 -5.58 -8.47
CA ILE A 112 1.18 -4.89 -7.21
C ILE A 112 1.74 -5.91 -6.22
N VAL A 113 2.90 -5.62 -5.64
CA VAL A 113 3.55 -6.45 -4.62
C VAL A 113 3.51 -5.71 -3.29
N PHE A 114 2.80 -6.26 -2.31
CA PHE A 114 2.64 -5.66 -0.99
C PHE A 114 3.05 -6.62 0.10
N GLY A 115 4.23 -6.42 0.70
CA GLY A 115 4.78 -7.33 1.70
C GLY A 115 6.04 -6.83 2.39
N GLY A 116 6.74 -7.75 3.09
CA GLY A 116 7.96 -7.47 3.85
C GLY A 116 7.75 -7.38 5.35
N THR A 117 6.51 -7.23 5.83
CA THR A 117 6.22 -7.19 7.27
C THR A 117 6.50 -8.54 7.94
N ASN A 118 6.28 -9.65 7.26
CA ASN A 118 6.59 -10.99 7.76
C ASN A 118 8.08 -11.30 7.69
N ASP A 119 8.81 -10.74 6.73
CA ASP A 119 10.27 -10.84 6.66
C ASP A 119 10.95 -10.13 7.85
N TYR A 120 10.42 -9.02 8.32
CA TYR A 120 10.83 -8.40 9.59
C TYR A 120 10.52 -9.28 10.79
N GLY A 121 9.36 -9.93 10.86
CA GLY A 121 9.01 -11.08 11.70
C GLY A 121 8.63 -10.80 13.16
N ILE A 122 8.89 -9.63 13.74
CA ILE A 122 8.46 -9.32 15.12
C ILE A 122 6.94 -9.22 15.16
N GLY A 123 6.31 -9.84 16.18
CA GLY A 123 4.84 -9.85 16.33
C GLY A 123 4.10 -10.72 15.31
N SER A 124 4.78 -11.33 14.33
CA SER A 124 4.19 -12.27 13.39
C SER A 124 4.43 -13.73 13.79
N SER A 125 3.74 -14.65 13.12
CA SER A 125 3.98 -16.10 13.26
C SER A 125 5.26 -16.56 12.56
N THR A 126 5.82 -15.73 11.68
CA THR A 126 7.02 -16.06 10.92
C THR A 126 8.31 -15.78 11.67
N LEU A 127 9.39 -16.44 11.28
CA LEU A 127 10.74 -16.05 11.70
C LEU A 127 11.20 -14.87 10.84
N PRO A 128 11.93 -13.90 11.42
CA PRO A 128 12.53 -12.85 10.61
C PRO A 128 13.55 -13.43 9.63
N ASN A 129 13.59 -12.87 8.42
CA ASN A 129 14.58 -13.20 7.41
C ASN A 129 15.80 -12.27 7.54
N PRO A 130 17.03 -12.73 7.27
CA PRO A 130 18.17 -11.84 7.18
C PRO A 130 17.93 -10.75 6.13
N LEU A 131 18.30 -9.50 6.40
CA LEU A 131 18.12 -8.42 5.42
C LEU A 131 18.97 -8.67 4.18
N GLY A 132 20.23 -9.04 4.38
CA GLY A 132 21.21 -9.15 3.28
C GLY A 132 21.67 -7.80 2.77
N GLU A 133 22.20 -7.79 1.54
CA GLU A 133 22.69 -6.60 0.84
C GLU A 133 22.13 -6.56 -0.59
N TYR A 134 22.04 -5.35 -1.16
CA TYR A 134 21.65 -5.20 -2.57
C TYR A 134 22.62 -5.96 -3.49
N GLY A 135 22.08 -6.84 -4.30
CA GLY A 135 22.86 -7.71 -5.19
C GLY A 135 23.05 -9.13 -4.67
N ASP A 136 22.55 -9.48 -3.48
CA ASP A 136 22.49 -10.87 -3.03
C ASP A 136 21.76 -11.75 -4.04
N GLU A 137 22.33 -12.92 -4.30
CA GLU A 137 21.77 -13.92 -5.23
C GLU A 137 20.90 -14.97 -4.50
N SER A 138 21.05 -15.09 -3.18
CA SER A 138 20.31 -16.09 -2.39
C SER A 138 18.94 -15.57 -1.96
N ALA A 139 17.87 -16.25 -2.34
CA ALA A 139 16.51 -15.96 -1.87
C ALA A 139 16.30 -16.19 -0.35
N GLU A 140 17.35 -16.61 0.39
CA GLU A 140 17.33 -16.73 1.85
C GLU A 140 17.53 -15.39 2.56
N THR A 141 18.03 -14.35 1.84
CA THR A 141 18.05 -12.97 2.34
C THR A 141 16.89 -12.18 1.75
N PHE A 142 16.49 -11.09 2.41
CA PHE A 142 15.39 -10.27 1.93
C PHE A 142 15.72 -9.59 0.58
N TYR A 143 16.95 -9.03 0.45
CA TYR A 143 17.39 -8.45 -0.82
C TYR A 143 17.48 -9.49 -1.94
N GLY A 144 17.99 -10.69 -1.66
CA GLY A 144 18.03 -11.77 -2.65
C GLY A 144 16.64 -12.29 -3.01
N GLY A 145 15.71 -12.31 -2.03
CA GLY A 145 14.31 -12.62 -2.27
C GLY A 145 13.63 -11.58 -3.17
N LEU A 146 13.85 -10.28 -2.91
CA LEU A 146 13.37 -9.18 -3.78
C LEU A 146 13.90 -9.32 -5.21
N LYS A 147 15.20 -9.55 -5.36
CA LYS A 147 15.82 -9.77 -6.67
C LYS A 147 15.18 -10.93 -7.40
N THR A 148 15.11 -12.09 -6.74
CA THR A 148 14.55 -13.32 -7.34
C THR A 148 13.09 -13.11 -7.76
N LEU A 149 12.27 -12.49 -6.90
CA LEU A 149 10.86 -12.22 -7.20
C LEU A 149 10.72 -11.28 -8.40
N ILE A 150 11.49 -10.20 -8.44
CA ILE A 150 11.44 -9.24 -9.56
C ILE A 150 11.85 -9.91 -10.86
N ASP A 151 12.95 -10.66 -10.88
CA ASP A 151 13.44 -11.35 -12.07
C ASP A 151 12.36 -12.32 -12.62
N MET A 152 11.69 -13.08 -11.75
CA MET A 152 10.61 -13.99 -12.13
C MET A 152 9.37 -13.26 -12.65
N LEU A 153 9.01 -12.12 -12.06
CA LEU A 153 7.87 -11.32 -12.51
C LEU A 153 8.15 -10.69 -13.89
N GLU A 154 9.33 -10.13 -14.09
CA GLU A 154 9.74 -9.55 -15.37
C GLU A 154 9.85 -10.63 -16.47
N GLU A 155 10.33 -11.83 -16.15
CA GLU A 155 10.38 -12.95 -17.11
C GLU A 155 8.98 -13.45 -17.50
N SER A 156 8.10 -13.62 -16.51
CA SER A 156 6.76 -14.18 -16.74
C SER A 156 5.75 -13.17 -17.28
N HIS A 157 5.94 -11.87 -17.01
CA HIS A 157 5.03 -10.79 -17.38
C HIS A 157 5.82 -9.58 -17.92
N PRO A 158 6.54 -9.72 -19.05
CA PRO A 158 7.48 -8.70 -19.55
C PRO A 158 6.82 -7.37 -19.93
N GLU A 159 5.51 -7.36 -20.20
CA GLU A 159 4.76 -6.16 -20.56
C GLU A 159 3.98 -5.57 -19.37
N ALA A 160 4.01 -6.22 -18.20
CA ALA A 160 3.28 -5.73 -17.03
C ALA A 160 4.04 -4.60 -16.33
N THR A 161 3.28 -3.60 -15.87
CA THR A 161 3.81 -2.63 -14.92
C THR A 161 3.88 -3.28 -13.54
N ILE A 162 5.05 -3.23 -12.90
CA ILE A 162 5.25 -3.74 -11.55
C ILE A 162 5.34 -2.56 -10.58
N VAL A 163 4.59 -2.62 -9.48
CA VAL A 163 4.59 -1.61 -8.42
C VAL A 163 4.74 -2.32 -7.08
N PHE A 164 5.75 -1.96 -6.32
CA PHE A 164 5.91 -2.42 -4.94
C PHE A 164 5.28 -1.43 -3.96
N ILE A 165 4.73 -1.97 -2.87
CA ILE A 165 4.27 -1.21 -1.72
C ILE A 165 5.13 -1.64 -0.53
N THR A 166 5.77 -0.70 0.15
CA THR A 166 6.50 -1.00 1.39
C THR A 166 5.53 -1.41 2.50
N PRO A 167 5.99 -2.13 3.53
CA PRO A 167 5.17 -2.38 4.72
C PRO A 167 4.53 -1.10 5.24
N ILE A 168 3.36 -1.22 5.87
CA ILE A 168 2.72 -0.15 6.63
C ILE A 168 3.17 -0.20 8.09
N PHE A 169 2.84 0.82 8.87
CA PHE A 169 3.05 0.83 10.32
C PHE A 169 2.42 -0.40 10.97
N ARG A 170 3.03 -0.89 12.02
CA ARG A 170 2.51 -1.92 12.93
C ARG A 170 3.01 -1.66 14.35
N LYS A 171 2.18 -1.98 15.34
CA LYS A 171 2.44 -1.64 16.75
C LYS A 171 3.77 -2.18 17.27
N GLU A 172 4.14 -3.40 16.86
CA GLU A 172 5.37 -4.06 17.31
C GLU A 172 6.66 -3.53 16.68
N GLN A 173 6.59 -2.60 15.72
CA GLN A 173 7.81 -1.99 15.17
C GLN A 173 8.49 -1.02 16.14
N GLY A 174 7.78 -0.59 17.20
CA GLY A 174 8.27 0.42 18.14
C GLY A 174 8.09 1.85 17.61
N LEU A 175 8.74 2.79 18.28
CA LEU A 175 8.72 4.20 17.90
C LEU A 175 9.83 4.50 16.87
N PRO A 176 9.67 5.53 16.02
CA PRO A 176 10.71 5.91 15.05
C PRO A 176 12.08 6.19 15.69
N GLU A 177 12.09 6.77 16.91
CA GLU A 177 13.33 7.09 17.64
C GLU A 177 13.91 5.87 18.40
N LEU A 178 13.08 4.83 18.59
CA LEU A 178 13.47 3.61 19.30
C LEU A 178 12.78 2.41 18.62
N PRO A 179 13.18 2.04 17.40
CA PRO A 179 12.57 0.94 16.67
C PRO A 179 12.92 -0.41 17.34
N ASN A 180 11.93 -1.30 17.40
CA ASN A 180 12.18 -2.67 17.79
C ASN A 180 12.95 -3.38 16.69
N LYS A 181 14.08 -3.98 17.06
CA LYS A 181 14.93 -4.70 16.11
C LYS A 181 14.73 -6.20 16.24
N ASN A 182 14.67 -6.88 15.11
CA ASN A 182 14.58 -8.33 15.09
C ASN A 182 15.89 -9.01 15.51
N LYS A 183 15.94 -10.34 15.48
CA LYS A 183 17.13 -11.11 15.90
C LYS A 183 18.41 -10.82 15.08
N TYR A 184 18.26 -10.23 13.91
CA TYR A 184 19.38 -9.82 13.04
C TYR A 184 19.77 -8.34 13.25
N GLY A 185 19.10 -7.63 14.16
CA GLY A 185 19.41 -6.24 14.49
C GLY A 185 18.76 -5.20 13.59
N TYR A 186 17.76 -5.57 12.76
CA TYR A 186 17.07 -4.68 11.82
C TYR A 186 15.65 -4.34 12.26
N GLY A 187 15.26 -3.08 12.05
CA GLY A 187 13.90 -2.58 12.21
C GLY A 187 13.07 -2.78 10.93
N LEU A 188 11.75 -2.58 11.01
CA LEU A 188 10.86 -2.64 9.85
C LEU A 188 11.17 -1.57 8.80
N ASP A 189 11.66 -0.40 9.25
CA ASP A 189 12.14 0.69 8.42
C ASP A 189 13.26 0.27 7.45
N GLU A 190 14.18 -0.63 7.90
CA GLU A 190 15.28 -1.14 7.10
C GLU A 190 14.77 -2.09 6.00
N TYR A 191 13.72 -2.89 6.27
CA TYR A 191 13.04 -3.70 5.22
C TYR A 191 12.27 -2.82 4.23
N ALA A 192 11.58 -1.78 4.71
CA ALA A 192 10.92 -0.81 3.82
C ALA A 192 11.94 -0.07 2.94
N ALA A 193 13.09 0.32 3.51
CA ALA A 193 14.17 0.96 2.76
C ALA A 193 14.77 0.02 1.70
N ALA A 194 14.92 -1.27 1.99
CA ALA A 194 15.43 -2.26 1.03
C ALA A 194 14.50 -2.42 -0.18
N ILE A 195 13.17 -2.44 0.02
CA ILE A 195 12.20 -2.44 -1.08
C ILE A 195 12.40 -1.19 -1.94
N LYS A 196 12.40 0.00 -1.30
CA LYS A 196 12.54 1.27 -2.01
C LYS A 196 13.84 1.33 -2.81
N GLU A 197 14.99 0.99 -2.19
CA GLU A 197 16.29 0.96 -2.86
C GLU A 197 16.30 0.01 -4.07
N THR A 198 15.74 -1.20 -3.89
CA THR A 198 15.67 -2.18 -4.98
C THR A 198 14.84 -1.66 -6.14
N CYS A 199 13.67 -1.08 -5.86
CA CYS A 199 12.81 -0.51 -6.88
C CYS A 199 13.48 0.65 -7.62
N GLU A 200 14.16 1.56 -6.90
CA GLU A 200 14.91 2.67 -7.51
C GLU A 200 16.01 2.16 -8.47
N LYS A 201 16.78 1.17 -8.03
CA LYS A 201 17.86 0.59 -8.84
C LYS A 201 17.38 -0.23 -10.04
N ARG A 202 16.18 -0.80 -9.95
CA ARG A 202 15.54 -1.58 -11.03
C ARG A 202 14.60 -0.75 -11.90
N ASN A 203 14.40 0.55 -11.59
CA ASN A 203 13.45 1.44 -12.26
C ASN A 203 12.01 0.89 -12.22
N ILE A 204 11.60 0.38 -11.06
CA ILE A 204 10.27 -0.17 -10.76
C ILE A 204 9.50 0.83 -9.91
N GLY A 205 8.17 0.95 -10.12
CA GLY A 205 7.29 1.77 -9.29
C GLY A 205 7.31 1.36 -7.83
N CYS A 206 7.40 2.33 -6.90
CA CYS A 206 7.39 2.07 -5.46
C CYS A 206 6.50 3.06 -4.73
N ILE A 207 5.53 2.56 -3.96
CA ILE A 207 4.72 3.33 -3.03
C ILE A 207 5.33 3.16 -1.63
N ASN A 208 5.93 4.21 -1.10
CA ASN A 208 6.55 4.18 0.22
C ASN A 208 5.48 4.38 1.32
N ALA A 209 4.61 3.39 1.49
CA ALA A 209 3.53 3.44 2.47
C ALA A 209 4.06 3.56 3.91
N PHE A 210 5.25 3.01 4.20
CA PHE A 210 5.88 3.11 5.52
C PHE A 210 6.06 4.56 5.98
N ASN A 211 6.48 5.45 5.09
CA ASN A 211 6.73 6.85 5.43
C ASN A 211 5.60 7.80 5.01
N GLU A 212 4.75 7.40 4.06
CA GLU A 212 3.79 8.30 3.43
C GLU A 212 2.35 8.10 3.91
N LEU A 213 1.99 6.93 4.47
CA LEU A 213 0.69 6.70 5.11
C LEU A 213 0.75 7.18 6.57
N THR A 214 0.87 8.49 6.74
CA THR A 214 1.16 9.13 8.03
C THR A 214 0.00 9.08 9.03
N GLU A 215 -1.22 8.85 8.57
CA GLU A 215 -2.41 8.68 9.41
C GLU A 215 -2.34 7.38 10.23
N LEU A 216 -1.63 6.37 9.76
CA LEU A 216 -1.40 5.12 10.50
C LEU A 216 -0.03 5.18 11.19
N ASN A 217 -0.03 5.40 12.50
CA ASN A 217 1.18 5.60 13.31
C ASN A 217 0.98 5.11 14.75
N ALA A 218 1.98 5.28 15.60
CA ALA A 218 1.98 4.79 16.98
C ALA A 218 0.86 5.38 17.88
N VAL A 219 0.30 6.53 17.50
CA VAL A 219 -0.79 7.18 18.25
C VAL A 219 -2.16 6.70 17.78
N THR A 220 -2.30 6.48 16.49
CA THR A 220 -3.59 6.20 15.83
C THR A 220 -3.81 4.74 15.46
N CYS A 221 -2.81 3.87 15.61
CA CYS A 221 -2.90 2.47 15.17
C CYS A 221 -4.10 1.73 15.79
N ASP A 222 -4.45 1.99 17.03
CA ASP A 222 -5.59 1.36 17.70
C ASP A 222 -6.95 1.74 17.05
N ASP A 223 -7.03 2.84 16.29
CA ASP A 223 -8.22 3.24 15.53
C ASP A 223 -8.32 2.49 14.19
N TYR A 224 -7.21 2.00 13.64
CA TYR A 224 -7.10 1.42 12.30
C TYR A 224 -6.74 -0.07 12.27
N GLU A 225 -6.30 -0.65 13.38
CA GLU A 225 -5.85 -2.04 13.46
C GLU A 225 -6.72 -2.86 14.42
N VAL A 226 -6.79 -4.17 14.17
CA VAL A 226 -7.53 -5.13 15.02
C VAL A 226 -6.64 -5.63 16.15
N ASP A 227 -5.38 -5.89 15.86
CA ASP A 227 -4.45 -6.62 16.72
C ASP A 227 -3.02 -6.03 16.74
N GLY A 228 -2.86 -4.81 16.26
CA GLY A 228 -1.57 -4.12 16.17
C GLY A 228 -0.76 -4.47 14.91
N LEU A 229 -1.38 -5.17 13.95
CA LEU A 229 -0.80 -5.54 12.66
C LEU A 229 -1.83 -5.51 11.52
N HIS A 230 -2.99 -6.13 11.73
CA HIS A 230 -4.00 -6.28 10.70
C HIS A 230 -5.00 -5.13 10.77
N LEU A 231 -5.34 -4.57 9.61
CA LEU A 231 -6.25 -3.45 9.51
C LEU A 231 -7.68 -3.85 9.85
N ASN A 232 -8.40 -2.98 10.55
CA ASN A 232 -9.86 -3.03 10.67
C ASN A 232 -10.52 -2.42 9.42
N ASN A 233 -11.86 -2.24 9.41
CA ASN A 233 -12.56 -1.67 8.26
C ASN A 233 -12.08 -0.24 7.93
N GLU A 234 -11.91 0.61 8.94
CA GLU A 234 -11.45 1.99 8.76
C GLU A 234 -10.01 2.03 8.23
N GLY A 235 -9.14 1.16 8.73
CA GLY A 235 -7.77 1.02 8.23
C GLY A 235 -7.71 0.52 6.79
N ASN A 236 -8.57 -0.42 6.41
CA ASN A 236 -8.68 -0.88 5.02
C ASN A 236 -9.16 0.24 4.09
N ILE A 237 -10.15 1.03 4.49
CA ILE A 237 -10.62 2.20 3.73
C ILE A 237 -9.52 3.25 3.62
N LEU A 238 -8.79 3.53 4.71
CA LEU A 238 -7.67 4.46 4.73
C LEU A 238 -6.58 4.02 3.74
N LEU A 239 -6.14 2.76 3.82
CA LEU A 239 -5.15 2.18 2.91
C LEU A 239 -5.64 2.22 1.46
N GLY A 240 -6.88 1.86 1.20
CA GLY A 240 -7.48 1.89 -0.14
C GLY A 240 -7.45 3.29 -0.76
N LYS A 241 -7.84 4.33 0.00
CA LYS A 241 -7.78 5.74 -0.42
C LYS A 241 -6.36 6.19 -0.75
N PHE A 242 -5.43 5.86 0.15
CA PHE A 242 -4.01 6.19 -0.03
C PHE A 242 -3.45 5.54 -1.30
N LEU A 243 -3.66 4.23 -1.48
CA LEU A 243 -3.16 3.48 -2.63
C LEU A 243 -3.81 3.93 -3.94
N ALA A 244 -5.11 4.23 -3.96
CA ALA A 244 -5.80 4.74 -5.15
C ALA A 244 -5.15 6.03 -5.68
N LYS A 245 -4.84 6.98 -4.76
CA LYS A 245 -4.14 8.22 -5.10
C LYS A 245 -2.73 7.94 -5.64
N LYS A 246 -1.95 7.12 -4.94
CA LYS A 246 -0.56 6.82 -5.30
C LYS A 246 -0.41 6.03 -6.61
N LEU A 247 -1.30 5.07 -6.83
CA LEU A 247 -1.32 4.32 -8.10
C LEU A 247 -1.64 5.23 -9.27
N ALA A 248 -2.59 6.15 -9.12
CA ALA A 248 -2.88 7.13 -10.17
C ALA A 248 -1.68 8.03 -10.49
N GLU A 249 -0.88 8.42 -9.47
CA GLU A 249 0.35 9.22 -9.66
C GLU A 249 1.47 8.46 -10.40
N ILE A 250 1.59 7.14 -10.16
CA ILE A 250 2.64 6.29 -10.76
C ILE A 250 2.28 5.87 -12.19
N LEU A 251 0.99 5.62 -12.46
CA LEU A 251 0.51 5.05 -13.72
C LEU A 251 0.16 6.12 -14.77
N ASP A 252 0.19 7.42 -14.42
CA ASP A 252 -0.07 8.56 -15.33
C ASP A 252 1.16 8.84 -16.24
#